data_4a31bd9ee7448e10308271fddab6a025
#
_entry.id   4a31bd9ee7448e10308271fddab6a025
#
_cell.length_a   1.000
_cell.length_b   1.000
_cell.length_c   1.000
_cell.angle_alpha   90.00
_cell.angle_beta   90.00
_cell.angle_gamma   90.00
#
_symmetry.space_group_name_H-M   'P 1'
#
loop_
_entity.id
_entity.type
_entity.pdbx_description
1 polymer ?
#
loop_
_entity_poly.entity_id
_entity_poly.type
_entity_poly.pdbx_seq_one_letter_code
_entity_poly.pdbx_strand_id
1 'polypeptide(L)'
;MKLAFICTEKLPAPAIKGGAIQMMIDGVSPFLSEKHDLTIFSISDKMLHSRETINRTHYIRFPRENYRNSVAEELKNHSFDVIHVFNRPKNIELYKQASPSSRIVLSLHNDMFLERKISDELGKKAINLTTKITTVSEYIKNRLIARFPEAEKKITVMYSGVDLKMYPPIWTKQGSMIRQKYREKYGIGDKKVILFVGRLSKTKGPHILIHTLKKLVKENNDIVLVITGGKWFSDNRLNDYVRYLYKLAEPLKEHIIFTKFIPPDEIPNIFLMADVFVCSSQWNEPLARVNYEAMAAGIPLITTNRGGNGEVVMDQQTGIIINDYNNPSAYVKAIQYLIDNPSYANWMAKNGRSFIETNFDFKHVAERLEKVYIDAYEESVIKNL
;
A
#
# COMPACT_ATOMS: atom_id res chain seq x y z
N MET A 1 -9.22 -8.31 24.09
CA MET A 1 -9.20 -6.84 24.20
C MET A 1 -10.29 -6.23 23.38
N LYS A 2 -10.76 -5.03 23.75
CA LYS A 2 -11.61 -4.18 22.95
C LYS A 2 -10.75 -3.20 22.16
N LEU A 3 -10.75 -3.32 20.86
CA LEU A 3 -9.92 -2.54 19.94
C LEU A 3 -10.75 -1.56 19.14
N ALA A 4 -10.30 -0.30 19.02
CA ALA A 4 -10.88 0.69 18.13
C ALA A 4 -9.87 1.07 17.04
N PHE A 5 -10.23 0.93 15.78
CA PHE A 5 -9.46 1.45 14.64
C PHE A 5 -10.08 2.76 14.16
N ILE A 6 -9.31 3.83 14.10
CA ILE A 6 -9.77 5.13 13.59
C ILE A 6 -9.13 5.40 12.25
N CYS A 7 -9.89 5.18 11.18
CA CYS A 7 -9.47 5.42 9.80
C CYS A 7 -9.23 6.90 9.50
N THR A 8 -8.57 7.16 8.38
CA THR A 8 -8.47 8.53 7.86
C THR A 8 -9.77 8.95 7.18
N GLU A 9 -10.07 10.24 7.20
CA GLU A 9 -11.25 10.85 6.55
C GLU A 9 -11.15 10.96 5.02
N LYS A 10 -10.33 10.13 4.36
CA LYS A 10 -10.13 10.20 2.89
C LYS A 10 -10.94 9.18 2.11
N LEU A 11 -10.97 7.95 2.59
CA LEU A 11 -11.63 6.83 1.94
C LEU A 11 -12.38 6.01 3.01
N PRO A 12 -13.51 5.38 2.65
CA PRO A 12 -14.27 4.54 3.57
C PRO A 12 -13.57 3.20 3.86
N ALA A 13 -13.97 2.54 4.93
CA ALA A 13 -13.69 1.14 5.24
C ALA A 13 -15.05 0.38 5.33
N PRO A 14 -15.14 -0.84 4.74
CA PRO A 14 -14.11 -1.55 3.97
C PRO A 14 -13.62 -0.80 2.73
N ALA A 15 -12.50 -1.28 2.16
CA ALA A 15 -11.74 -0.63 1.07
C ALA A 15 -12.44 -0.67 -0.30
N ILE A 16 -13.75 -0.46 -0.36
CA ILE A 16 -14.55 -0.50 -1.62
C ILE A 16 -14.04 0.47 -2.69
N LYS A 17 -13.29 1.49 -2.30
CA LYS A 17 -12.63 2.45 -3.19
C LYS A 17 -11.11 2.30 -3.22
N GLY A 18 -10.58 1.23 -2.64
CA GLY A 18 -9.15 1.03 -2.47
C GLY A 18 -8.55 1.91 -1.38
N GLY A 19 -7.23 2.13 -1.46
CA GLY A 19 -6.47 2.91 -0.48
C GLY A 19 -5.61 2.01 0.41
N ALA A 20 -4.30 2.31 0.47
CA ALA A 20 -3.33 1.44 1.14
C ALA A 20 -3.64 1.18 2.62
N ILE A 21 -4.15 2.19 3.34
CA ILE A 21 -4.53 2.06 4.75
C ILE A 21 -5.78 1.19 4.88
N GLN A 22 -6.81 1.46 4.08
CA GLN A 22 -8.06 0.71 4.12
C GLN A 22 -7.84 -0.76 3.75
N MET A 23 -7.05 -1.02 2.71
CA MET A 23 -6.71 -2.40 2.32
C MET A 23 -5.90 -3.14 3.41
N MET A 24 -5.02 -2.44 4.13
CA MET A 24 -4.34 -3.04 5.28
C MET A 24 -5.31 -3.34 6.42
N ILE A 25 -6.21 -2.41 6.74
CA ILE A 25 -7.24 -2.59 7.78
C ILE A 25 -8.12 -3.79 7.44
N ASP A 26 -8.64 -3.87 6.21
CA ASP A 26 -9.45 -4.99 5.75
C ASP A 26 -8.72 -6.32 5.81
N GLY A 27 -7.43 -6.31 5.46
CA GLY A 27 -6.60 -7.51 5.47
C GLY A 27 -6.33 -8.07 6.86
N VAL A 28 -6.13 -7.20 7.87
CA VAL A 28 -5.82 -7.65 9.24
C VAL A 28 -7.07 -7.87 10.11
N SER A 29 -8.18 -7.21 9.78
CA SER A 29 -9.40 -7.24 10.60
C SER A 29 -9.98 -8.64 10.81
N PRO A 30 -10.07 -9.54 9.81
CA PRO A 30 -10.58 -10.88 10.02
C PRO A 30 -9.80 -11.67 11.08
N PHE A 31 -8.47 -11.57 11.07
CA PHE A 31 -7.61 -12.27 12.03
C PHE A 31 -7.68 -11.68 13.44
N LEU A 32 -7.81 -10.36 13.54
CA LEU A 32 -7.91 -9.67 14.82
C LEU A 32 -9.29 -9.86 15.45
N SER A 33 -10.37 -9.84 14.68
CA SER A 33 -11.74 -10.02 15.17
C SER A 33 -12.07 -11.46 15.60
N GLU A 34 -11.21 -12.43 15.27
CA GLU A 34 -11.30 -13.79 15.83
C GLU A 34 -10.98 -13.82 17.33
N LYS A 35 -10.09 -12.91 17.80
CA LYS A 35 -9.53 -12.92 19.16
C LYS A 35 -9.94 -11.70 19.99
N HIS A 36 -10.37 -10.62 19.33
CA HIS A 36 -10.63 -9.33 19.95
C HIS A 36 -11.99 -8.77 19.52
N ASP A 37 -12.61 -7.95 20.35
CA ASP A 37 -13.77 -7.14 20.00
C ASP A 37 -13.27 -5.91 19.22
N LEU A 38 -13.44 -5.92 17.89
CA LEU A 38 -12.89 -4.92 16.99
C LEU A 38 -13.97 -3.99 16.44
N THR A 39 -13.83 -2.71 16.70
CA THR A 39 -14.65 -1.63 16.14
C THR A 39 -13.81 -0.77 15.18
N ILE A 40 -14.31 -0.52 13.98
CA ILE A 40 -13.66 0.32 12.97
C ILE A 40 -14.50 1.58 12.75
N PHE A 41 -13.90 2.73 13.04
CA PHE A 41 -14.46 4.04 12.72
C PHE A 41 -14.00 4.50 11.35
N SER A 42 -14.94 4.90 10.50
CA SER A 42 -14.68 5.30 9.12
C SER A 42 -15.62 6.44 8.68
N ILE A 43 -15.34 7.03 7.53
CA ILE A 43 -16.28 7.95 6.90
C ILE A 43 -17.43 7.20 6.23
N SER A 44 -18.61 7.86 6.17
CA SER A 44 -19.78 7.34 5.46
C SER A 44 -19.54 7.27 3.97
N ASP A 45 -20.20 6.30 3.34
CA ASP A 45 -20.30 6.14 1.89
C ASP A 45 -21.71 5.69 1.51
N LYS A 46 -22.16 6.05 0.31
CA LYS A 46 -23.52 5.71 -0.18
C LYS A 46 -23.78 4.20 -0.30
N MET A 47 -22.72 3.41 -0.42
CA MET A 47 -22.78 1.95 -0.58
C MET A 47 -22.66 1.19 0.76
N LEU A 48 -22.50 1.90 1.89
CA LEU A 48 -22.25 1.30 3.19
C LEU A 48 -23.23 1.82 4.23
N HIS A 49 -23.70 0.93 5.12
CA HIS A 49 -24.53 1.33 6.24
C HIS A 49 -23.74 2.15 7.27
N SER A 50 -24.42 3.06 7.97
CA SER A 50 -23.79 3.88 9.02
C SER A 50 -23.25 3.05 10.19
N ARG A 51 -23.94 1.96 10.52
CA ARG A 51 -23.52 0.95 11.50
C ARG A 51 -23.85 -0.44 10.98
N GLU A 52 -22.85 -1.34 11.03
CA GLU A 52 -23.04 -2.75 10.64
C GLU A 52 -21.95 -3.62 11.26
N THR A 53 -22.18 -4.92 11.24
CA THR A 53 -21.18 -5.92 11.62
C THR A 53 -20.89 -6.81 10.43
N ILE A 54 -19.61 -6.86 10.03
CA ILE A 54 -19.14 -7.71 8.92
C ILE A 54 -18.06 -8.63 9.52
N ASN A 55 -18.24 -9.95 9.43
CA ASN A 55 -17.27 -10.95 9.88
C ASN A 55 -16.71 -10.65 11.30
N ARG A 56 -17.61 -10.44 12.28
CA ARG A 56 -17.29 -10.08 13.68
C ARG A 56 -16.64 -8.72 13.90
N THR A 57 -16.46 -7.92 12.87
CA THR A 57 -15.93 -6.55 12.97
C THR A 57 -17.08 -5.56 12.95
N HIS A 58 -17.12 -4.67 13.94
CA HIS A 58 -18.14 -3.61 14.05
C HIS A 58 -17.68 -2.38 13.28
N TYR A 59 -18.51 -1.88 12.37
CA TYR A 59 -18.24 -0.65 11.62
C TYR A 59 -19.18 0.47 12.09
N ILE A 60 -18.61 1.62 12.42
CA ILE A 60 -19.33 2.84 12.75
C ILE A 60 -18.82 3.96 11.83
N ARG A 61 -19.74 4.55 11.03
CA ARG A 61 -19.39 5.53 10.00
C ARG A 61 -20.06 6.85 10.23
N PHE A 62 -19.31 7.91 10.06
CA PHE A 62 -19.77 9.29 10.23
C PHE A 62 -19.53 10.12 8.96
N PRO A 63 -20.34 11.16 8.71
CA PRO A 63 -20.08 12.12 7.64
C PRO A 63 -18.67 12.72 7.74
N ARG A 64 -18.03 12.93 6.60
CA ARG A 64 -16.64 13.41 6.52
C ARG A 64 -16.43 14.74 7.23
N GLU A 65 -17.41 15.64 7.16
CA GLU A 65 -17.34 17.02 7.66
C GLU A 65 -17.08 17.07 9.16
N ASN A 66 -17.71 16.19 9.92
CA ASN A 66 -17.61 16.12 11.39
C ASN A 66 -16.90 14.87 11.89
N TYR A 67 -16.31 14.08 11.02
CA TYR A 67 -15.79 12.73 11.30
C TYR A 67 -15.00 12.64 12.62
N ARG A 68 -13.95 13.46 12.77
CA ARG A 68 -13.07 13.36 13.95
C ARG A 68 -13.80 13.67 15.26
N ASN A 69 -14.70 14.65 15.28
CA ASN A 69 -15.45 15.03 16.47
C ASN A 69 -16.53 13.99 16.79
N SER A 70 -17.21 13.47 15.78
CA SER A 70 -18.19 12.38 15.93
C SER A 70 -17.54 11.12 16.48
N VAL A 71 -16.33 10.77 16.00
CA VAL A 71 -15.55 9.65 16.59
C VAL A 71 -15.21 9.94 18.05
N ALA A 72 -14.77 11.15 18.40
CA ALA A 72 -14.45 11.49 19.78
C ALA A 72 -15.67 11.40 20.71
N GLU A 73 -16.85 11.85 20.27
CA GLU A 73 -18.09 11.70 21.05
C GLU A 73 -18.49 10.22 21.21
N GLU A 74 -18.36 9.41 20.16
CA GLU A 74 -18.64 7.98 20.23
C GLU A 74 -17.68 7.25 21.19
N LEU A 75 -16.40 7.64 21.23
CA LEU A 75 -15.40 7.07 22.15
C LEU A 75 -15.76 7.30 23.63
N LYS A 76 -16.48 8.37 23.97
CA LYS A 76 -16.94 8.64 25.36
C LYS A 76 -17.97 7.61 25.84
N ASN A 77 -18.71 7.01 24.91
CA ASN A 77 -19.78 6.06 25.20
C ASN A 77 -19.29 4.60 25.22
N HIS A 78 -18.02 4.37 24.93
CA HIS A 78 -17.41 3.03 24.84
C HIS A 78 -16.11 2.96 25.64
N SER A 79 -15.82 1.79 26.20
CA SER A 79 -14.52 1.51 26.80
C SER A 79 -13.69 0.68 25.84
N PHE A 80 -12.58 1.22 25.34
CA PHE A 80 -11.61 0.50 24.55
C PHE A 80 -10.31 0.32 25.31
N ASP A 81 -9.70 -0.88 25.19
CA ASP A 81 -8.37 -1.14 25.75
C ASP A 81 -7.31 -0.41 24.93
N VAL A 82 -7.42 -0.51 23.61
CA VAL A 82 -6.49 0.11 22.64
C VAL A 82 -7.26 0.86 21.57
N ILE A 83 -6.87 2.09 21.32
CA ILE A 83 -7.33 2.91 20.18
C ILE A 83 -6.17 3.06 19.21
N HIS A 84 -6.34 2.53 18.01
CA HIS A 84 -5.36 2.60 16.94
C HIS A 84 -5.72 3.68 15.93
N VAL A 85 -4.93 4.74 15.85
CA VAL A 85 -5.14 5.92 14.99
C VAL A 85 -4.25 5.84 13.77
N PHE A 86 -4.82 5.93 12.57
CA PHE A 86 -4.09 5.86 11.31
C PHE A 86 -3.78 7.25 10.75
N ASN A 87 -2.48 7.59 10.60
CA ASN A 87 -2.00 8.82 9.93
C ASN A 87 -2.57 10.16 10.45
N ARG A 88 -3.02 10.23 11.71
CA ARG A 88 -3.62 11.45 12.27
C ARG A 88 -3.03 11.85 13.63
N PRO A 89 -1.71 12.19 13.67
CA PRO A 89 -1.08 12.59 14.93
C PRO A 89 -1.76 13.81 15.57
N LYS A 90 -2.30 14.74 14.80
CA LYS A 90 -3.01 15.92 15.31
C LYS A 90 -4.31 15.60 16.08
N ASN A 91 -4.87 14.41 15.89
CA ASN A 91 -6.12 14.02 16.53
C ASN A 91 -5.90 13.23 17.84
N ILE A 92 -4.67 12.88 18.16
CA ILE A 92 -4.33 12.03 19.31
C ILE A 92 -4.83 12.64 20.62
N GLU A 93 -4.60 13.94 20.84
CA GLU A 93 -5.06 14.63 22.05
C GLU A 93 -6.58 14.53 22.22
N LEU A 94 -7.34 14.83 21.15
CA LEU A 94 -8.80 14.75 21.15
C LEU A 94 -9.31 13.36 21.55
N TYR A 95 -8.74 12.31 20.96
CA TYR A 95 -9.14 10.93 21.24
C TYR A 95 -8.70 10.47 22.63
N LYS A 96 -7.53 10.91 23.09
CA LYS A 96 -7.07 10.63 24.46
C LYS A 96 -7.92 11.29 25.52
N GLN A 97 -8.39 12.52 25.28
CA GLN A 97 -9.34 13.21 26.16
C GLN A 97 -10.72 12.53 26.16
N ALA A 98 -11.18 12.04 25.01
CA ALA A 98 -12.45 11.33 24.89
C ALA A 98 -12.44 9.95 25.58
N SER A 99 -11.29 9.26 25.60
CA SER A 99 -11.11 7.96 26.25
C SER A 99 -9.80 7.91 27.03
N PRO A 100 -9.75 8.51 28.25
CA PRO A 100 -8.51 8.68 29.02
C PRO A 100 -7.83 7.38 29.45
N SER A 101 -8.59 6.31 29.67
CA SER A 101 -8.07 4.99 30.07
C SER A 101 -7.46 4.21 28.93
N SER A 102 -7.89 4.46 27.68
CA SER A 102 -7.42 3.71 26.50
C SER A 102 -5.95 3.99 26.20
N ARG A 103 -5.26 2.95 25.70
CA ARG A 103 -3.90 3.08 25.15
C ARG A 103 -3.98 3.52 23.70
N ILE A 104 -3.15 4.49 23.33
CA ILE A 104 -3.12 4.99 21.95
C ILE A 104 -1.97 4.33 21.19
N VAL A 105 -2.28 3.71 20.06
CA VAL A 105 -1.34 3.27 19.05
C VAL A 105 -1.49 4.18 17.83
N LEU A 106 -0.39 4.72 17.31
CA LEU A 106 -0.40 5.58 16.13
C LEU A 106 0.33 4.89 14.97
N SER A 107 -0.38 4.61 13.88
CA SER A 107 0.25 4.11 12.64
C SER A 107 0.58 5.23 11.66
N LEU A 108 1.82 5.20 11.16
CA LEU A 108 2.33 6.15 10.15
C LEU A 108 2.58 5.42 8.83
N HIS A 109 1.66 5.61 7.90
CA HIS A 109 1.74 5.11 6.52
C HIS A 109 2.28 6.18 5.55
N ASN A 110 2.55 7.37 6.04
CA ASN A 110 3.17 8.48 5.33
C ASN A 110 3.95 9.34 6.31
N ASP A 111 4.84 10.17 5.81
CA ASP A 111 5.54 11.17 6.64
C ASP A 111 4.55 12.25 7.12
N MET A 112 3.93 11.99 8.27
CA MET A 112 2.93 12.85 8.90
C MET A 112 3.53 13.88 9.86
N PHE A 113 4.81 13.73 10.19
CA PHE A 113 5.54 14.62 11.09
C PHE A 113 6.42 15.64 10.35
N LEU A 114 6.19 15.90 9.07
CA LEU A 114 6.79 17.01 8.35
C LEU A 114 6.39 18.36 8.98
N GLU A 115 7.30 19.33 9.03
CA GLU A 115 7.06 20.69 9.57
C GLU A 115 5.80 21.35 8.99
N ARG A 116 5.61 21.27 7.68
CA ARG A 116 4.40 21.79 7.01
C ARG A 116 3.10 21.09 7.43
N LYS A 117 3.18 19.93 8.10
CA LYS A 117 2.00 19.15 8.51
C LYS A 117 1.70 19.28 9.98
N ILE A 118 2.71 19.39 10.83
CA ILE A 118 2.53 19.47 12.29
C ILE A 118 3.65 20.31 12.90
N SER A 119 3.32 21.19 13.84
CA SER A 119 4.31 21.95 14.62
C SER A 119 5.10 21.04 15.58
N ASP A 120 6.24 21.51 16.07
CA ASP A 120 7.04 20.75 17.05
C ASP A 120 6.28 20.51 18.34
N GLU A 121 5.56 21.51 18.84
CA GLU A 121 4.74 21.40 20.05
C GLU A 121 3.67 20.31 19.92
N LEU A 122 2.86 20.37 18.85
CA LEU A 122 1.82 19.37 18.59
C LEU A 122 2.42 17.99 18.31
N GLY A 123 3.57 17.94 17.65
CA GLY A 123 4.29 16.69 17.39
C GLY A 123 4.75 16.02 18.67
N LYS A 124 5.44 16.75 19.55
CA LYS A 124 5.85 16.26 20.88
C LYS A 124 4.66 15.83 21.71
N LYS A 125 3.59 16.63 21.73
CA LYS A 125 2.36 16.29 22.46
C LYS A 125 1.73 14.99 21.96
N ALA A 126 1.63 14.82 20.64
CA ALA A 126 1.11 13.59 20.05
C ALA A 126 1.95 12.37 20.41
N ILE A 127 3.30 12.49 20.35
CA ILE A 127 4.22 11.42 20.73
C ILE A 127 4.08 11.07 22.21
N ASN A 128 4.02 12.08 23.09
CA ASN A 128 3.90 11.85 24.53
C ASN A 128 2.60 11.12 24.91
N LEU A 129 1.48 11.47 24.28
CA LEU A 129 0.18 10.85 24.50
C LEU A 129 0.02 9.48 23.84
N THR A 130 0.94 9.09 22.94
CA THR A 130 0.92 7.81 22.24
C THR A 130 1.74 6.78 23.02
N THR A 131 1.18 5.58 23.22
CA THR A 131 1.87 4.47 23.90
C THR A 131 2.86 3.78 22.95
N LYS A 132 2.42 3.39 21.75
CA LYS A 132 3.24 2.77 20.70
C LYS A 132 3.01 3.46 19.36
N ILE A 133 4.05 3.51 18.55
CA ILE A 133 3.99 4.04 17.18
C ILE A 133 4.38 2.93 16.23
N THR A 134 3.61 2.72 15.17
CA THR A 134 4.02 1.84 14.07
C THR A 134 4.33 2.67 12.83
N THR A 135 5.38 2.30 12.12
CA THR A 135 5.76 2.93 10.84
C THR A 135 5.77 1.89 9.74
N VAL A 136 5.27 2.26 8.56
CA VAL A 136 5.14 1.32 7.43
C VAL A 136 6.50 0.89 6.85
N SER A 137 7.59 1.56 7.23
CA SER A 137 8.95 1.32 6.76
C SER A 137 9.99 1.90 7.71
N GLU A 138 11.23 1.44 7.64
CA GLU A 138 12.39 2.06 8.30
C GLU A 138 12.58 3.50 7.79
N TYR A 139 12.31 3.75 6.51
CA TYR A 139 12.34 5.10 5.96
C TYR A 139 11.44 6.05 6.74
N ILE A 140 10.17 5.70 7.00
CA ILE A 140 9.25 6.53 7.78
C ILE A 140 9.67 6.64 9.25
N LYS A 141 10.19 5.57 9.85
CA LYS A 141 10.77 5.60 11.21
C LYS A 141 11.91 6.61 11.29
N ASN A 142 12.88 6.52 10.38
CA ASN A 142 14.04 7.41 10.35
C ASN A 142 13.64 8.88 10.12
N ARG A 143 12.62 9.13 9.30
CA ARG A 143 12.05 10.48 9.13
C ARG A 143 11.44 11.03 10.43
N LEU A 144 10.77 10.19 11.21
CA LEU A 144 10.21 10.60 12.50
C LEU A 144 11.31 10.87 13.52
N ILE A 145 12.26 9.94 13.67
CA ILE A 145 13.35 10.03 14.65
C ILE A 145 14.26 11.25 14.37
N ALA A 146 14.54 11.54 13.10
CA ALA A 146 15.35 12.70 12.70
C ALA A 146 14.77 14.03 13.23
N ARG A 147 13.47 14.12 13.45
CA ARG A 147 12.82 15.32 14.00
C ARG A 147 12.46 15.20 15.47
N PHE A 148 12.11 14.00 15.91
CA PHE A 148 11.64 13.68 17.27
C PHE A 148 12.38 12.43 17.79
N PRO A 149 13.64 12.56 18.22
CA PRO A 149 14.44 11.42 18.70
C PRO A 149 13.81 10.66 19.87
N GLU A 150 13.04 11.37 20.69
CA GLU A 150 12.31 10.79 21.83
C GLU A 150 11.27 9.74 21.44
N ALA A 151 10.84 9.73 20.18
CA ALA A 151 9.88 8.74 19.68
C ALA A 151 10.49 7.34 19.50
N GLU A 152 11.82 7.22 19.37
CA GLU A 152 12.51 5.99 18.95
C GLU A 152 12.09 4.77 19.76
N LYS A 153 12.06 4.89 21.09
CA LYS A 153 11.70 3.78 22.01
C LYS A 153 10.26 3.29 21.88
N LYS A 154 9.39 4.07 21.22
CA LYS A 154 7.97 3.74 21.01
C LYS A 154 7.71 3.13 19.64
N ILE A 155 8.69 3.15 18.72
CA ILE A 155 8.48 2.81 17.30
C ILE A 155 8.77 1.34 17.04
N THR A 156 7.80 0.70 16.37
CA THR A 156 7.96 -0.63 15.73
C THR A 156 7.71 -0.47 14.23
N VAL A 157 8.63 -0.96 13.39
CA VAL A 157 8.39 -1.01 11.94
C VAL A 157 7.40 -2.12 11.64
N MET A 158 6.32 -1.75 10.96
CA MET A 158 5.21 -2.62 10.63
C MET A 158 4.97 -2.57 9.11
N TYR A 159 5.72 -3.36 8.38
CA TYR A 159 5.52 -3.50 6.95
C TYR A 159 4.09 -3.96 6.63
N SER A 160 3.54 -3.49 5.53
CA SER A 160 2.22 -3.88 5.05
C SER A 160 2.21 -5.34 4.58
N GLY A 161 1.06 -5.81 4.14
CA GLY A 161 0.88 -7.15 3.63
C GLY A 161 -0.01 -7.19 2.39
N VAL A 162 -0.28 -8.41 1.94
CA VAL A 162 -1.16 -8.72 0.83
C VAL A 162 -2.04 -9.91 1.19
N ASP A 163 -3.26 -9.96 0.66
CA ASP A 163 -4.11 -11.14 0.74
C ASP A 163 -3.70 -12.14 -0.37
N LEU A 164 -2.98 -13.16 0.01
CA LEU A 164 -2.49 -14.18 -0.93
C LEU A 164 -3.60 -14.96 -1.64
N LYS A 165 -4.81 -15.04 -1.07
CA LYS A 165 -5.95 -15.71 -1.69
C LYS A 165 -6.41 -15.00 -2.96
N MET A 166 -6.20 -13.69 -3.03
CA MET A 166 -6.53 -12.88 -4.21
C MET A 166 -5.50 -12.98 -5.34
N TYR A 167 -4.29 -13.48 -5.04
CA TYR A 167 -3.16 -13.53 -5.99
C TYR A 167 -2.73 -14.98 -6.28
N PRO A 168 -3.46 -15.73 -7.14
CA PRO A 168 -2.97 -17.03 -7.58
C PRO A 168 -1.67 -16.84 -8.37
N PRO A 169 -0.60 -17.60 -8.05
CA PRO A 169 0.66 -17.49 -8.79
C PRO A 169 0.49 -17.80 -10.28
N ILE A 170 1.21 -17.06 -11.12
CA ILE A 170 1.12 -17.15 -12.59
C ILE A 170 1.34 -18.57 -13.14
N TRP A 171 2.14 -19.40 -12.44
CA TRP A 171 2.44 -20.79 -12.84
C TRP A 171 1.39 -21.80 -12.40
N THR A 172 0.35 -21.41 -11.68
CA THR A 172 -0.77 -22.27 -11.34
C THR A 172 -1.77 -22.36 -12.50
N LYS A 173 -2.57 -23.44 -12.53
CA LYS A 173 -3.64 -23.56 -13.53
C LYS A 173 -4.58 -22.35 -13.52
N GLN A 174 -4.99 -21.87 -12.33
CA GLN A 174 -5.85 -20.69 -12.18
C GLN A 174 -5.13 -19.43 -12.71
N GLY A 175 -3.88 -19.21 -12.31
CA GLY A 175 -3.10 -18.05 -12.76
C GLY A 175 -2.92 -18.04 -14.27
N SER A 176 -2.59 -19.17 -14.87
CA SER A 176 -2.44 -19.32 -16.32
C SER A 176 -3.74 -19.03 -17.08
N MET A 177 -4.89 -19.54 -16.60
CA MET A 177 -6.20 -19.28 -17.21
C MET A 177 -6.57 -17.79 -17.13
N ILE A 178 -6.33 -17.14 -16.01
CA ILE A 178 -6.58 -15.70 -15.85
C ILE A 178 -5.65 -14.91 -16.77
N ARG A 179 -4.36 -15.27 -16.85
CA ARG A 179 -3.39 -14.67 -17.77
C ARG A 179 -3.90 -14.69 -19.20
N GLN A 180 -4.28 -15.86 -19.70
CA GLN A 180 -4.81 -16.00 -21.05
C GLN A 180 -6.02 -15.12 -21.28
N LYS A 181 -7.05 -15.21 -20.41
CA LYS A 181 -8.28 -14.40 -20.48
C LYS A 181 -8.01 -12.90 -20.58
N TYR A 182 -7.10 -12.38 -19.75
CA TYR A 182 -6.82 -10.93 -19.72
C TYR A 182 -5.94 -10.49 -20.89
N ARG A 183 -5.02 -11.33 -21.36
CA ARG A 183 -4.24 -11.04 -22.58
C ARG A 183 -5.15 -11.01 -23.82
N GLU A 184 -6.11 -11.91 -23.92
CA GLU A 184 -7.15 -11.90 -24.97
C GLU A 184 -8.02 -10.65 -24.86
N LYS A 185 -8.51 -10.31 -23.65
CA LYS A 185 -9.34 -9.11 -23.39
C LYS A 185 -8.69 -7.82 -23.89
N TYR A 186 -7.38 -7.72 -23.80
CA TYR A 186 -6.61 -6.53 -24.19
C TYR A 186 -5.90 -6.68 -25.56
N GLY A 187 -6.12 -7.75 -26.28
CA GLY A 187 -5.54 -7.97 -27.61
C GLY A 187 -4.01 -8.06 -27.62
N ILE A 188 -3.41 -8.57 -26.54
CA ILE A 188 -1.96 -8.55 -26.34
C ILE A 188 -1.26 -9.66 -27.15
N GLY A 189 -1.91 -10.81 -27.33
CA GLY A 189 -1.30 -11.98 -27.99
C GLY A 189 -0.05 -12.47 -27.23
N ASP A 190 1.00 -12.80 -27.97
CA ASP A 190 2.25 -13.36 -27.43
C ASP A 190 3.32 -12.30 -27.08
N LYS A 191 3.00 -11.01 -27.23
CA LYS A 191 3.93 -9.92 -26.92
C LYS A 191 4.38 -9.96 -25.46
N LYS A 192 5.60 -9.52 -25.19
CA LYS A 192 6.13 -9.34 -23.84
C LYS A 192 5.49 -8.14 -23.17
N VAL A 193 4.91 -8.33 -21.99
CA VAL A 193 4.16 -7.31 -21.25
C VAL A 193 5.00 -6.71 -20.14
N ILE A 194 5.27 -5.42 -20.27
CA ILE A 194 5.75 -4.58 -19.17
C ILE A 194 4.52 -3.96 -18.51
N LEU A 195 4.32 -4.18 -17.20
CA LEU A 195 3.16 -3.68 -16.49
C LEU A 195 3.55 -2.56 -15.51
N PHE A 196 2.77 -1.49 -15.54
CA PHE A 196 2.72 -0.46 -14.51
C PHE A 196 1.33 -0.44 -13.86
N VAL A 197 1.28 -0.41 -12.53
CA VAL A 197 0.03 -0.24 -11.75
C VAL A 197 0.21 0.91 -10.77
N GLY A 198 -0.63 1.93 -10.88
CA GLY A 198 -0.59 3.08 -9.96
C GLY A 198 -1.27 4.32 -10.48
N ARG A 199 -1.34 5.35 -9.63
CA ARG A 199 -1.87 6.65 -10.03
C ARG A 199 -1.03 7.26 -11.13
N LEU A 200 -1.68 7.87 -12.13
CA LEU A 200 -0.99 8.59 -13.19
C LEU A 200 -0.53 9.97 -12.67
N SER A 201 0.62 9.99 -12.03
CA SER A 201 1.25 11.18 -11.46
C SER A 201 2.76 11.20 -11.72
N LYS A 202 3.38 12.37 -11.72
CA LYS A 202 4.84 12.51 -11.86
C LYS A 202 5.59 11.70 -10.81
N THR A 203 5.05 11.64 -9.58
CA THR A 203 5.66 10.91 -8.47
C THR A 203 5.69 9.40 -8.68
N LYS A 204 4.74 8.83 -9.43
CA LYS A 204 4.71 7.40 -9.77
C LYS A 204 5.51 7.04 -11.02
N GLY A 205 5.88 8.01 -11.83
CA GLY A 205 6.84 7.88 -12.92
C GLY A 205 6.41 7.12 -14.19
N PRO A 206 5.11 7.00 -14.57
CA PRO A 206 4.75 6.30 -15.80
C PRO A 206 5.38 6.91 -17.05
N HIS A 207 5.69 8.20 -17.06
CA HIS A 207 6.42 8.86 -18.16
C HIS A 207 7.81 8.27 -18.38
N ILE A 208 8.51 7.85 -17.33
CA ILE A 208 9.82 7.18 -17.44
C ILE A 208 9.67 5.89 -18.24
N LEU A 209 8.61 5.11 -17.96
CA LEU A 209 8.37 3.85 -18.67
C LEU A 209 7.98 4.06 -20.14
N ILE A 210 7.29 5.16 -20.48
CA ILE A 210 7.02 5.51 -21.88
C ILE A 210 8.33 5.85 -22.61
N HIS A 211 9.23 6.61 -21.97
CA HIS A 211 10.57 6.88 -22.51
C HIS A 211 11.42 5.60 -22.62
N THR A 212 11.27 4.68 -21.66
CA THR A 212 11.91 3.36 -21.70
C THR A 212 11.39 2.53 -22.86
N LEU A 213 10.07 2.45 -23.04
CA LEU A 213 9.43 1.74 -24.14
C LEU A 213 9.93 2.25 -25.50
N LYS A 214 10.03 3.58 -25.68
CA LYS A 214 10.55 4.20 -26.92
C LYS A 214 11.95 3.69 -27.30
N LYS A 215 12.76 3.28 -26.32
CA LYS A 215 14.08 2.68 -26.58
C LYS A 215 13.96 1.19 -26.88
N LEU A 216 13.17 0.46 -26.09
CA LEU A 216 13.00 -0.99 -26.22
C LEU A 216 12.42 -1.39 -27.58
N VAL A 217 11.39 -0.70 -28.08
CA VAL A 217 10.73 -1.04 -29.35
C VAL A 217 11.62 -0.85 -30.59
N LYS A 218 12.75 -0.16 -30.48
CA LYS A 218 13.75 -0.06 -31.58
C LYS A 218 14.49 -1.37 -31.78
N GLU A 219 14.63 -2.18 -30.74
CA GLU A 219 15.39 -3.43 -30.75
C GLU A 219 14.45 -4.65 -30.76
N ASN A 220 13.28 -4.53 -30.15
CA ASN A 220 12.30 -5.60 -30.06
C ASN A 220 10.87 -5.05 -30.22
N ASN A 221 10.24 -5.41 -31.35
CA ASN A 221 8.88 -4.97 -31.69
C ASN A 221 7.78 -5.79 -30.99
N ASP A 222 8.12 -6.87 -30.30
CA ASP A 222 7.18 -7.75 -29.60
C ASP A 222 7.02 -7.39 -28.12
N ILE A 223 7.13 -6.10 -27.80
CA ILE A 223 6.95 -5.57 -26.44
C ILE A 223 5.73 -4.64 -26.40
N VAL A 224 4.95 -4.76 -25.32
CA VAL A 224 3.84 -3.85 -25.00
C VAL A 224 3.95 -3.37 -23.56
N LEU A 225 3.74 -2.06 -23.36
CA LEU A 225 3.61 -1.45 -22.04
C LEU A 225 2.12 -1.30 -21.68
N VAL A 226 1.71 -1.95 -20.61
CA VAL A 226 0.36 -1.80 -20.05
C VAL A 226 0.43 -0.85 -18.86
N ILE A 227 -0.29 0.27 -18.94
CA ILE A 227 -0.39 1.27 -17.89
C ILE A 227 -1.78 1.20 -17.27
N THR A 228 -1.85 0.70 -16.04
CA THR A 228 -3.08 0.56 -15.26
C THR A 228 -3.19 1.63 -14.19
N GLY A 229 -4.30 2.37 -14.21
CA GLY A 229 -4.64 3.37 -13.21
C GLY A 229 -5.24 4.65 -13.78
N GLY A 230 -5.70 5.51 -12.90
CA GLY A 230 -6.29 6.81 -13.21
C GLY A 230 -5.53 7.96 -12.53
N LYS A 231 -6.07 9.18 -12.67
CA LYS A 231 -5.56 10.38 -12.00
C LYS A 231 -5.60 10.22 -10.47
N TRP A 232 -6.68 9.63 -9.96
CA TRP A 232 -6.92 9.38 -8.54
C TRP A 232 -7.73 8.08 -8.38
N PHE A 233 -7.97 7.65 -7.15
CA PHE A 233 -8.83 6.50 -6.87
C PHE A 233 -10.21 6.71 -7.48
N SER A 234 -10.64 5.78 -8.34
CA SER A 234 -11.92 5.84 -9.08
C SER A 234 -12.12 7.13 -9.92
N ASP A 235 -11.04 7.78 -10.37
CA ASP A 235 -11.09 9.03 -11.14
C ASP A 235 -10.31 8.91 -12.44
N ASN A 236 -11.03 8.84 -13.57
CA ASN A 236 -10.46 8.77 -14.91
C ASN A 236 -10.41 10.14 -15.63
N ARG A 237 -10.73 11.24 -14.93
CA ARG A 237 -10.70 12.57 -15.55
C ARG A 237 -9.29 12.95 -15.97
N LEU A 238 -9.18 13.62 -17.11
CA LEU A 238 -7.90 14.07 -17.65
C LEU A 238 -7.43 15.34 -16.93
N ASN A 239 -6.23 15.33 -16.41
CA ASN A 239 -5.48 16.52 -16.02
C ASN A 239 -4.33 16.73 -17.00
N ASP A 240 -3.58 17.83 -16.84
CA ASP A 240 -2.48 18.19 -17.74
C ASP A 240 -1.41 17.09 -17.81
N TYR A 241 -1.12 16.43 -16.67
CA TYR A 241 -0.14 15.35 -16.66
C TYR A 241 -0.64 14.10 -17.38
N VAL A 242 -1.90 13.73 -17.24
CA VAL A 242 -2.48 12.59 -17.96
C VAL A 242 -2.55 12.90 -19.45
N ARG A 243 -2.92 14.14 -19.85
CA ARG A 243 -2.85 14.60 -21.25
C ARG A 243 -1.44 14.52 -21.81
N TYR A 244 -0.45 14.95 -21.02
CA TYR A 244 0.97 14.82 -21.38
C TYR A 244 1.37 13.36 -21.63
N LEU A 245 0.94 12.43 -20.77
CA LEU A 245 1.24 10.98 -20.95
C LEU A 245 0.66 10.44 -22.27
N TYR A 246 -0.60 10.77 -22.58
CA TYR A 246 -1.20 10.35 -23.86
C TYR A 246 -0.47 10.92 -25.08
N LYS A 247 -0.10 12.21 -25.03
CA LYS A 247 0.71 12.85 -26.09
C LYS A 247 2.09 12.19 -26.23
N LEU A 248 2.74 11.85 -25.12
CA LEU A 248 4.03 11.18 -25.11
C LEU A 248 3.94 9.74 -25.69
N ALA A 249 2.81 9.09 -25.48
CA ALA A 249 2.52 7.74 -25.93
C ALA A 249 2.09 7.65 -27.41
N GLU A 250 1.62 8.75 -28.01
CA GLU A 250 1.06 8.75 -29.37
C GLU A 250 1.94 8.07 -30.43
N PRO A 251 3.27 8.31 -30.49
CA PRO A 251 4.15 7.63 -31.44
C PRO A 251 4.32 6.13 -31.18
N LEU A 252 3.81 5.63 -30.05
CA LEU A 252 3.97 4.24 -29.55
C LEU A 252 2.62 3.53 -29.40
N LYS A 253 1.55 4.03 -30.02
CA LYS A 253 0.18 3.54 -29.84
C LYS A 253 -0.01 2.03 -30.05
N GLU A 254 0.79 1.42 -30.93
CA GLU A 254 0.77 -0.03 -31.21
C GLU A 254 1.48 -0.87 -30.12
N HIS A 255 2.18 -0.20 -29.18
CA HIS A 255 2.99 -0.81 -28.12
C HIS A 255 2.57 -0.38 -26.73
N ILE A 256 1.47 0.37 -26.58
CA ILE A 256 1.04 0.87 -25.26
C ILE A 256 -0.46 0.74 -25.07
N ILE A 257 -0.86 0.25 -23.91
CA ILE A 257 -2.27 0.10 -23.51
C ILE A 257 -2.51 0.85 -22.23
N PHE A 258 -3.48 1.77 -22.22
CA PHE A 258 -3.98 2.43 -21.02
C PHE A 258 -5.30 1.75 -20.60
N THR A 259 -5.29 1.01 -19.51
CA THR A 259 -6.51 0.32 -19.03
C THR A 259 -7.49 1.26 -18.33
N LYS A 260 -7.04 2.48 -17.95
CA LYS A 260 -7.71 3.40 -17.05
C LYS A 260 -7.83 2.81 -15.63
N PHE A 261 -8.76 3.32 -14.81
CA PHE A 261 -9.03 2.78 -13.49
C PHE A 261 -9.62 1.36 -13.58
N ILE A 262 -9.05 0.47 -12.81
CA ILE A 262 -9.52 -0.91 -12.62
C ILE A 262 -9.95 -1.04 -11.15
N PRO A 263 -11.09 -1.66 -10.84
CA PRO A 263 -11.53 -1.93 -9.47
C PRO A 263 -10.49 -2.73 -8.68
N PRO A 264 -10.36 -2.49 -7.35
CA PRO A 264 -9.33 -3.14 -6.53
C PRO A 264 -9.35 -4.67 -6.56
N ASP A 265 -10.53 -5.28 -6.67
CA ASP A 265 -10.74 -6.72 -6.75
C ASP A 265 -10.31 -7.34 -8.10
N GLU A 266 -10.23 -6.54 -9.16
CA GLU A 266 -9.70 -6.96 -10.47
C GLU A 266 -8.18 -6.75 -10.60
N ILE A 267 -7.54 -5.96 -9.75
CA ILE A 267 -6.09 -5.65 -9.82
C ILE A 267 -5.24 -6.92 -9.79
N PRO A 268 -5.52 -7.95 -8.96
CA PRO A 268 -4.76 -9.20 -8.97
C PRO A 268 -4.69 -9.86 -10.35
N ASN A 269 -5.79 -9.82 -11.10
CA ASN A 269 -5.88 -10.39 -12.44
C ASN A 269 -5.03 -9.61 -13.47
N ILE A 270 -4.92 -8.29 -13.30
CA ILE A 270 -4.10 -7.41 -14.15
C ILE A 270 -2.62 -7.78 -14.03
N PHE A 271 -2.13 -8.08 -12.83
CA PHE A 271 -0.73 -8.51 -12.66
C PHE A 271 -0.40 -9.75 -13.48
N LEU A 272 -1.33 -10.69 -13.58
CA LEU A 272 -1.10 -11.96 -14.29
C LEU A 272 -0.87 -11.82 -15.81
N MET A 273 -1.23 -10.68 -16.42
CA MET A 273 -0.88 -10.42 -17.83
C MET A 273 0.63 -10.22 -18.04
N ALA A 274 1.34 -9.78 -17.01
CA ALA A 274 2.69 -9.27 -17.14
C ALA A 274 3.75 -10.36 -17.31
N ASP A 275 4.82 -10.01 -18.01
CA ASP A 275 6.10 -10.73 -18.00
C ASP A 275 7.08 -10.05 -17.04
N VAL A 276 6.96 -8.71 -16.86
CA VAL A 276 7.73 -7.92 -15.91
C VAL A 276 6.84 -6.82 -15.34
N PHE A 277 6.83 -6.65 -14.03
CA PHE A 277 6.20 -5.52 -13.37
C PHE A 277 7.24 -4.45 -13.00
N VAL A 278 6.92 -3.17 -13.22
CA VAL A 278 7.82 -2.06 -12.93
C VAL A 278 7.17 -1.00 -12.04
N CYS A 279 7.69 -0.84 -10.83
CA CYS A 279 7.38 0.27 -9.93
C CYS A 279 8.38 1.40 -10.16
N SER A 280 8.04 2.36 -11.03
CA SER A 280 8.92 3.45 -11.46
C SER A 280 8.83 4.71 -10.60
N SER A 281 8.56 4.59 -9.31
CA SER A 281 8.37 5.73 -8.40
C SER A 281 9.54 6.71 -8.40
N GLN A 282 9.24 7.99 -8.55
CA GLN A 282 10.20 9.09 -8.67
C GLN A 282 10.39 9.84 -7.34
N TRP A 283 9.56 9.61 -6.35
CA TRP A 283 9.63 10.23 -5.03
C TRP A 283 9.96 9.20 -3.95
N ASN A 284 10.35 9.68 -2.77
CA ASN A 284 10.56 8.79 -1.63
C ASN A 284 9.24 8.20 -1.14
N GLU A 285 8.93 7.01 -1.62
CA GLU A 285 7.73 6.28 -1.22
C GLU A 285 7.80 5.90 0.27
N PRO A 286 6.71 6.06 1.02
CA PRO A 286 6.64 5.42 2.33
C PRO A 286 6.84 3.90 2.23
N LEU A 287 6.08 3.26 1.34
CA LEU A 287 6.19 1.86 0.91
C LEU A 287 5.17 1.60 -0.21
N ALA A 288 5.61 1.13 -1.37
CA ALA A 288 4.73 0.84 -2.48
C ALA A 288 4.12 -0.57 -2.35
N ARG A 289 2.80 -0.65 -2.12
CA ARG A 289 2.07 -1.93 -2.02
C ARG A 289 2.18 -2.80 -3.28
N VAL A 290 2.26 -2.18 -4.44
CA VAL A 290 2.36 -2.89 -5.74
C VAL A 290 3.59 -3.80 -5.84
N ASN A 291 4.63 -3.57 -5.03
CA ASN A 291 5.78 -4.48 -4.94
C ASN A 291 5.36 -5.83 -4.33
N TYR A 292 4.57 -5.81 -3.25
CA TYR A 292 4.01 -7.03 -2.65
C TYR A 292 3.07 -7.75 -3.62
N GLU A 293 2.23 -6.98 -4.32
CA GLU A 293 1.22 -7.48 -5.25
C GLU A 293 1.86 -8.19 -6.44
N ALA A 294 2.93 -7.61 -7.01
CA ALA A 294 3.71 -8.25 -8.08
C ALA A 294 4.36 -9.57 -7.63
N MET A 295 5.03 -9.55 -6.47
CA MET A 295 5.65 -10.75 -5.92
C MET A 295 4.61 -11.81 -5.56
N ALA A 296 3.45 -11.42 -5.01
CA ALA A 296 2.35 -12.32 -4.71
C ALA A 296 1.77 -12.99 -5.95
N ALA A 297 1.64 -12.26 -7.06
CA ALA A 297 1.21 -12.79 -8.35
C ALA A 297 2.27 -13.69 -9.02
N GLY A 298 3.51 -13.72 -8.49
CA GLY A 298 4.63 -14.44 -9.09
C GLY A 298 5.15 -13.78 -10.37
N ILE A 299 5.18 -12.45 -10.39
CA ILE A 299 5.68 -11.66 -11.52
C ILE A 299 7.05 -11.07 -11.17
N PRO A 300 8.06 -11.19 -12.06
CA PRO A 300 9.36 -10.54 -11.87
C PRO A 300 9.20 -9.04 -11.63
N LEU A 301 9.83 -8.54 -10.56
CA LEU A 301 9.68 -7.18 -10.07
C LEU A 301 10.92 -6.33 -10.37
N ILE A 302 10.69 -5.14 -10.93
CA ILE A 302 11.67 -4.04 -10.96
C ILE A 302 11.09 -2.89 -10.12
N THR A 303 11.86 -2.39 -9.17
CA THR A 303 11.45 -1.25 -8.33
C THR A 303 12.57 -0.23 -8.20
N THR A 304 12.28 0.94 -7.64
CA THR A 304 13.27 2.00 -7.43
C THR A 304 13.74 2.04 -5.97
N ASN A 305 14.99 2.40 -5.75
CA ASN A 305 15.51 2.66 -4.42
C ASN A 305 15.04 4.04 -3.90
N ARG A 306 13.70 4.18 -3.72
CA ARG A 306 13.09 5.45 -3.28
C ARG A 306 12.26 5.25 -2.01
N GLY A 307 12.71 5.87 -0.92
CA GLY A 307 12.07 5.73 0.39
C GLY A 307 12.11 4.28 0.88
N GLY A 308 10.97 3.72 1.28
CA GLY A 308 10.85 2.35 1.78
C GLY A 308 10.76 1.26 0.71
N ASN A 309 10.78 1.60 -0.59
CA ASN A 309 10.55 0.60 -1.64
C ASN A 309 11.57 -0.54 -1.65
N GLY A 310 12.86 -0.23 -1.41
CA GLY A 310 13.92 -1.22 -1.38
C GLY A 310 13.93 -2.11 -0.13
N GLU A 311 13.21 -1.72 0.93
CA GLU A 311 13.25 -2.44 2.22
C GLU A 311 12.58 -3.83 2.17
N VAL A 312 11.68 -4.02 1.21
CA VAL A 312 10.88 -5.26 1.06
C VAL A 312 11.24 -6.03 -0.20
N VAL A 313 12.38 -5.71 -0.80
CA VAL A 313 12.90 -6.38 -2.00
C VAL A 313 14.36 -6.74 -1.76
N MET A 314 14.68 -8.00 -1.86
CA MET A 314 16.07 -8.46 -1.89
C MET A 314 16.58 -8.33 -3.32
N ASP A 315 17.49 -7.34 -3.53
CA ASP A 315 18.02 -7.04 -4.86
C ASP A 315 18.63 -8.27 -5.52
N GLN A 316 18.34 -8.47 -6.80
CA GLN A 316 18.75 -9.60 -7.63
C GLN A 316 18.21 -10.98 -7.16
N GLN A 317 17.41 -11.04 -6.08
CA GLN A 317 16.85 -12.30 -5.57
C GLN A 317 15.32 -12.35 -5.66
N THR A 318 14.63 -11.31 -5.17
CA THR A 318 13.17 -11.21 -5.21
C THR A 318 12.68 -10.10 -6.14
N GLY A 319 13.59 -9.29 -6.66
CA GLY A 319 13.35 -8.20 -7.59
C GLY A 319 14.65 -7.50 -7.96
N ILE A 320 14.60 -6.56 -8.90
CA ILE A 320 15.72 -5.69 -9.26
C ILE A 320 15.46 -4.30 -8.70
N ILE A 321 16.45 -3.72 -8.01
CA ILE A 321 16.37 -2.37 -7.44
C ILE A 321 17.14 -1.38 -8.32
N ILE A 322 16.45 -0.40 -8.90
CA ILE A 322 17.05 0.67 -9.70
C ILE A 322 17.40 1.85 -8.82
N ASN A 323 18.69 2.21 -8.78
CA ASN A 323 19.20 3.40 -8.08
C ASN A 323 19.09 4.66 -8.97
N ASP A 324 19.39 4.55 -10.26
CA ASP A 324 19.26 5.64 -11.24
C ASP A 324 17.80 5.73 -11.76
N TYR A 325 16.90 6.08 -10.83
CA TYR A 325 15.44 5.96 -10.95
C TYR A 325 14.82 6.90 -11.99
N ASN A 326 15.49 7.97 -12.40
CA ASN A 326 15.00 8.92 -13.41
C ASN A 326 15.60 8.69 -14.81
N ASN A 327 16.46 7.69 -14.96
CA ASN A 327 17.12 7.36 -16.22
C ASN A 327 16.40 6.19 -16.94
N PRO A 328 15.71 6.43 -18.06
CA PRO A 328 15.05 5.36 -18.82
C PRO A 328 15.99 4.22 -19.24
N SER A 329 17.28 4.49 -19.46
CA SER A 329 18.25 3.44 -19.86
C SER A 329 18.52 2.43 -18.75
N ALA A 330 18.38 2.81 -17.47
CA ALA A 330 18.50 1.87 -16.37
C ALA A 330 17.36 0.84 -16.39
N TYR A 331 16.15 1.29 -16.70
CA TYR A 331 14.99 0.40 -16.87
C TYR A 331 15.11 -0.48 -18.11
N VAL A 332 15.61 0.06 -19.25
CA VAL A 332 15.87 -0.74 -20.46
C VAL A 332 16.75 -1.93 -20.12
N LYS A 333 17.89 -1.70 -19.46
CA LYS A 333 18.83 -2.76 -19.08
C LYS A 333 18.17 -3.83 -18.20
N ALA A 334 17.43 -3.40 -17.15
CA ALA A 334 16.80 -4.32 -16.23
C ALA A 334 15.66 -5.13 -16.88
N ILE A 335 14.81 -4.47 -17.69
CA ILE A 335 13.70 -5.13 -18.39
C ILE A 335 14.25 -6.12 -19.42
N GLN A 336 15.21 -5.72 -20.24
CA GLN A 336 15.80 -6.56 -21.28
C GLN A 336 16.49 -7.76 -20.66
N TYR A 337 17.25 -7.55 -19.56
CA TYR A 337 17.88 -8.66 -18.84
C TYR A 337 16.87 -9.72 -18.39
N LEU A 338 15.70 -9.31 -17.84
CA LEU A 338 14.66 -10.26 -17.41
C LEU A 338 13.97 -10.94 -18.60
N ILE A 339 13.74 -10.24 -19.71
CA ILE A 339 13.12 -10.79 -20.92
C ILE A 339 14.04 -11.81 -21.59
N ASP A 340 15.33 -11.50 -21.67
CA ASP A 340 16.34 -12.34 -22.33
C ASP A 340 16.76 -13.55 -21.48
N ASN A 341 16.51 -13.49 -20.16
CA ASN A 341 16.85 -14.54 -19.22
C ASN A 341 15.61 -15.10 -18.48
N PRO A 342 14.67 -15.77 -19.17
CA PRO A 342 13.38 -16.20 -18.61
C PRO A 342 13.52 -17.19 -17.45
N SER A 343 14.55 -18.02 -17.44
CA SER A 343 14.83 -18.93 -16.32
C SER A 343 15.17 -18.19 -15.03
N TYR A 344 15.98 -17.13 -15.15
CA TYR A 344 16.33 -16.26 -14.02
C TYR A 344 15.12 -15.44 -13.57
N ALA A 345 14.37 -14.86 -14.48
CA ALA A 345 13.14 -14.11 -14.18
C ALA A 345 12.13 -14.97 -13.42
N ASN A 346 11.95 -16.23 -13.84
CA ASN A 346 11.06 -17.19 -13.18
C ASN A 346 11.57 -17.60 -11.78
N TRP A 347 12.87 -17.81 -11.63
CA TRP A 347 13.50 -18.09 -10.34
C TRP A 347 13.28 -16.91 -9.38
N MET A 348 13.52 -15.68 -9.81
CA MET A 348 13.31 -14.44 -9.04
C MET A 348 11.84 -14.30 -8.62
N ALA A 349 10.91 -14.53 -9.55
CA ALA A 349 9.47 -14.48 -9.28
C ALA A 349 9.02 -15.51 -8.22
N LYS A 350 9.53 -16.73 -8.27
CA LYS A 350 9.27 -17.78 -7.27
C LYS A 350 9.85 -17.41 -5.90
N ASN A 351 11.06 -16.86 -5.85
CA ASN A 351 11.65 -16.37 -4.62
C ASN A 351 10.83 -15.21 -4.02
N GLY A 352 10.40 -14.25 -4.87
CA GLY A 352 9.52 -13.15 -4.45
C GLY A 352 8.23 -13.66 -3.85
N ARG A 353 7.56 -14.62 -4.50
CA ARG A 353 6.34 -15.24 -3.98
C ARG A 353 6.58 -15.93 -2.63
N SER A 354 7.61 -16.77 -2.52
CA SER A 354 7.95 -17.46 -1.27
C SER A 354 8.24 -16.48 -0.14
N PHE A 355 8.94 -15.39 -0.44
CA PHE A 355 9.24 -14.32 0.52
C PHE A 355 7.97 -13.64 1.05
N ILE A 356 7.00 -13.38 0.17
CA ILE A 356 5.70 -12.81 0.56
C ILE A 356 4.90 -13.81 1.41
N GLU A 357 4.84 -15.08 1.01
CA GLU A 357 4.13 -16.14 1.74
C GLU A 357 4.63 -16.30 3.17
N THR A 358 5.94 -16.19 3.36
CA THR A 358 6.57 -16.37 4.67
C THR A 358 6.43 -15.13 5.58
N ASN A 359 6.37 -13.92 5.01
CA ASN A 359 6.56 -12.70 5.81
C ASN A 359 5.40 -11.71 5.76
N PHE A 360 4.63 -11.67 4.65
CA PHE A 360 3.76 -10.53 4.34
C PHE A 360 2.31 -10.92 3.97
N ASP A 361 1.88 -12.16 4.20
CA ASP A 361 0.46 -12.46 4.29
C ASP A 361 -0.16 -11.61 5.41
N PHE A 362 -1.38 -11.14 5.24
CA PHE A 362 -2.06 -10.34 6.26
C PHE A 362 -2.22 -11.06 7.60
N LYS A 363 -2.20 -12.39 7.63
CA LYS A 363 -2.11 -13.16 8.88
C LYS A 363 -0.86 -12.77 9.68
N HIS A 364 0.31 -12.76 9.05
CA HIS A 364 1.58 -12.39 9.71
C HIS A 364 1.59 -10.90 10.14
N VAL A 365 0.95 -10.03 9.35
CA VAL A 365 0.81 -8.61 9.72
C VAL A 365 -0.09 -8.46 10.94
N ALA A 366 -1.20 -9.20 10.99
CA ALA A 366 -2.13 -9.19 12.13
C ALA A 366 -1.47 -9.71 13.41
N GLU A 367 -0.68 -10.80 13.32
CA GLU A 367 0.07 -11.37 14.46
C GLU A 367 1.09 -10.35 15.01
N ARG A 368 1.84 -9.69 14.14
CA ARG A 368 2.78 -8.62 14.55
C ARG A 368 2.07 -7.43 15.17
N LEU A 369 0.92 -7.05 14.63
CA LEU A 369 0.12 -5.93 15.12
C LEU A 369 -0.53 -6.25 16.47
N GLU A 370 -1.04 -7.48 16.64
CA GLU A 370 -1.55 -7.99 17.92
C GLU A 370 -0.50 -7.89 19.03
N LYS A 371 0.77 -8.24 18.73
CA LYS A 371 1.87 -8.08 19.68
C LYS A 371 2.06 -6.63 20.11
N VAL A 372 1.97 -5.67 19.17
CA VAL A 372 2.05 -4.24 19.51
C VAL A 372 0.92 -3.82 20.45
N TYR A 373 -0.30 -4.38 20.30
CA TYR A 373 -1.41 -4.08 21.19
C TYR A 373 -1.23 -4.67 22.57
N ILE A 374 -0.73 -5.90 22.67
CA ILE A 374 -0.41 -6.56 23.94
C ILE A 374 0.66 -5.74 24.67
N ASP A 375 1.76 -5.41 23.99
CA ASP A 375 2.84 -4.58 24.56
C ASP A 375 2.33 -3.20 25.02
N ALA A 376 1.42 -2.57 24.26
CA ALA A 376 0.82 -1.28 24.64
C ALA A 376 -0.09 -1.39 25.85
N TYR A 377 -0.80 -2.50 26.00
CA TYR A 377 -1.69 -2.77 27.13
C TYR A 377 -0.89 -3.06 28.40
N GLU A 378 0.13 -3.93 28.33
CA GLU A 378 0.93 -4.39 29.48
C GLU A 378 1.84 -3.31 30.06
N GLU A 379 2.44 -2.41 29.23
CA GLU A 379 3.26 -1.29 29.75
C GLU A 379 2.55 -0.41 30.77
N SER A 380 1.24 -0.51 30.87
CA SER A 380 0.45 0.26 31.80
C SER A 380 0.21 -0.43 33.13
N VAL A 381 0.19 -1.75 33.14
CA VAL A 381 0.01 -2.53 34.36
C VAL A 381 1.24 -2.34 35.25
N ILE A 382 2.43 -2.32 34.63
CA ILE A 382 3.72 -2.17 35.35
C ILE A 382 3.92 -0.74 35.90
N LYS A 383 3.33 0.29 35.28
CA LYS A 383 3.45 1.69 35.77
C LYS A 383 2.45 2.05 36.87
N ASN A 384 1.47 1.19 37.14
CA ASN A 384 0.45 1.36 38.16
C ASN A 384 0.67 0.44 39.38
N LEU A 385 1.73 -0.38 39.37
CA LEU A 385 2.30 -1.12 40.48
C LEU A 385 3.54 -0.40 41.01
#